data_e8602944a09350d8aa75911be99b275a
#
_entry.id   e8602944a09350d8aa75911be99b275a
#
_cell.length_a   1.000
_cell.length_b   1.000
_cell.length_c   1.000
_cell.angle_alpha   90.00
_cell.angle_beta   90.00
_cell.angle_gamma   90.00
#
_symmetry.space_group_name_H-M   'P 1'
#
loop_
_entity.id
_entity.type
_entity.pdbx_description
1 polymer ?
#
loop_
_entity_poly.entity_id
_entity_poly.type
_entity_poly.pdbx_seq_one_letter_code
_entity_poly.pdbx_strand_id
1 'polypeptide(L)'
;DEVLIRHQVKYLGLMENHSGKSISVDTPTVVMGTRESHYFHVKYHNMDSCSVAYELTEPGSGEITSDGVYTAPAKEGVYEIRIYCIDMPVICTYAYAIVKKKEA
;
A
#
# COMPACT_ATOMS: atom_id res chain seq x y z
N ASP A 1 -5.23 13.34 9.95
CA ASP A 1 -5.99 12.12 10.03
C ASP A 1 -5.27 11.11 10.93
N GLU A 2 -5.98 10.51 11.86
CA GLU A 2 -5.40 9.57 12.84
C GLU A 2 -4.70 8.39 12.19
N VAL A 3 -5.23 7.86 11.11
CA VAL A 3 -4.66 6.71 10.42
C VAL A 3 -3.29 7.07 9.85
N LEU A 4 -3.18 8.20 9.20
CA LEU A 4 -1.91 8.66 8.63
C LEU A 4 -0.88 8.94 9.72
N ILE A 5 -1.28 9.54 10.83
CA ILE A 5 -0.38 9.82 11.95
C ILE A 5 0.16 8.52 12.54
N ARG A 6 -0.69 7.52 12.75
CA ARG A 6 -0.24 6.22 13.27
C ARG A 6 0.75 5.55 12.33
N HIS A 7 0.53 5.64 11.03
CA HIS A 7 1.43 5.03 10.05
C HIS A 7 2.77 5.74 10.00
N GLN A 8 2.79 7.05 10.11
CA GLN A 8 4.05 7.80 10.17
C GLN A 8 4.88 7.39 11.38
N VAL A 9 4.25 7.23 12.54
CA VAL A 9 4.96 6.80 13.76
C VAL A 9 5.52 5.39 13.58
N LYS A 10 4.74 4.47 13.04
CA LYS A 10 5.20 3.11 12.76
C LYS A 10 6.36 3.11 11.78
N TYR A 11 6.26 3.88 10.72
CA TYR A 11 7.29 3.95 9.70
C TYR A 11 8.62 4.45 10.27
N LEU A 12 8.58 5.50 11.09
CA LEU A 12 9.78 6.04 11.72
C LEU A 12 10.42 5.02 12.65
N GLY A 13 9.61 4.32 13.45
CA GLY A 13 10.11 3.27 14.34
C GLY A 13 10.76 2.13 13.58
N LEU A 14 10.16 1.73 12.46
CA LEU A 14 10.71 0.67 11.61
C LEU A 14 12.06 1.06 11.00
N MET A 15 12.19 2.30 10.56
CA MET A 15 13.44 2.78 9.98
C MET A 15 14.59 2.77 11.00
N GLU A 16 14.31 3.09 12.24
CA GLU A 16 15.32 3.04 13.29
C GLU A 16 15.85 1.62 13.52
N ASN A 17 15.02 0.60 13.28
CA ASN A 17 15.34 -0.79 13.59
C ASN A 17 15.86 -1.61 12.43
N HIS A 18 15.98 -1.05 11.21
CA HIS A 18 16.26 -1.87 10.03
C HIS A 18 17.46 -1.41 9.20
N SER A 19 18.40 -0.69 9.82
CA SER A 19 19.64 -0.28 9.15
C SER A 19 19.39 0.50 7.85
N GLY A 20 18.31 1.25 7.81
CA GLY A 20 17.96 2.06 6.65
C GLY A 20 17.29 1.30 5.51
N LYS A 21 17.05 0.01 5.67
CA LYS A 21 16.34 -0.78 4.65
C LYS A 21 14.87 -0.39 4.63
N SER A 22 14.34 -0.13 3.45
CA SER A 22 12.93 0.23 3.30
C SER A 22 12.42 -0.09 1.92
N ILE A 23 11.11 -0.05 1.77
CA ILE A 23 10.44 -0.14 0.48
C ILE A 23 9.47 1.02 0.34
N SER A 24 9.18 1.37 -0.90
CA SER A 24 8.17 2.39 -1.20
C SER A 24 7.46 2.00 -2.48
N VAL A 25 6.38 2.70 -2.80
CA VAL A 25 5.70 2.54 -4.09
C VAL A 25 5.82 3.84 -4.87
N ASP A 26 5.82 3.73 -6.19
CA ASP A 26 5.94 4.88 -7.08
C ASP A 26 4.75 5.85 -6.94
N THR A 27 3.58 5.35 -6.63
CA THR A 27 2.37 6.15 -6.45
C THR A 27 1.71 5.76 -5.13
N PRO A 28 2.16 6.35 -3.99
CA PRO A 28 1.61 5.97 -2.68
C PRO A 28 0.15 6.37 -2.47
N THR A 29 -0.35 7.33 -3.23
CA THR A 29 -1.77 7.69 -3.22
C THR A 29 -2.26 7.79 -4.65
N VAL A 30 -3.28 7.04 -4.99
CA VAL A 30 -3.86 7.02 -6.32
C VAL A 30 -5.32 7.39 -6.25
N VAL A 31 -5.77 8.23 -7.20
CA VAL A 31 -7.19 8.56 -7.37
C VAL A 31 -7.69 7.76 -8.54
N MET A 32 -8.73 6.95 -8.32
CA MET A 32 -9.25 6.04 -9.35
C MET A 32 -10.75 5.91 -9.26
N GLY A 33 -11.35 5.39 -10.32
CA GLY A 33 -12.78 5.14 -10.34
C GLY A 33 -13.13 3.80 -9.71
N THR A 34 -14.42 3.63 -9.41
CA THR A 34 -14.92 2.34 -8.91
C THR A 34 -14.63 1.24 -9.94
N ARG A 35 -14.21 0.07 -9.46
CA ARG A 35 -13.90 -1.11 -10.27
C ARG A 35 -12.73 -0.95 -11.23
N GLU A 36 -11.99 0.15 -11.14
CA GLU A 36 -10.75 0.32 -11.90
C GLU A 36 -9.60 -0.41 -11.22
N SER A 37 -8.55 -0.69 -11.98
CA SER A 37 -7.37 -1.37 -11.46
C SER A 37 -6.14 -0.47 -11.56
N HIS A 38 -5.21 -0.67 -10.63
CA HIS A 38 -3.95 0.05 -10.59
C HIS A 38 -2.83 -0.89 -10.14
N TYR A 39 -1.70 -0.86 -10.82
CA TYR A 39 -0.52 -1.64 -10.43
C TYR A 39 0.38 -0.80 -9.53
N PHE A 40 0.65 -1.30 -8.31
CA PHE A 40 1.57 -0.66 -7.38
C PHE A 40 2.98 -1.20 -7.61
N HIS A 41 3.84 -0.37 -8.13
CA HIS A 41 5.24 -0.73 -8.40
C HIS A 41 6.10 -0.44 -7.16
N VAL A 42 6.74 -1.49 -6.62
CA VAL A 42 7.54 -1.39 -5.39
C VAL A 42 8.97 -1.02 -5.73
N LYS A 43 9.53 -0.09 -4.97
CA LYS A 43 10.94 0.30 -5.06
C LYS A 43 11.64 -0.10 -3.77
N TYR A 44 12.88 -0.55 -3.89
CA TYR A 44 13.68 -1.04 -2.78
C TYR A 44 14.79 -0.04 -2.46
N HIS A 45 15.00 0.26 -1.17
CA HIS A 45 15.98 1.24 -0.70
C HIS A 45 16.97 0.57 0.24
N ASN A 46 18.27 0.67 -0.07
CA ASN A 46 19.35 0.09 0.71
C ASN A 46 19.22 -1.42 0.92
N MET A 47 18.63 -2.11 -0.04
CA MET A 47 18.45 -3.55 0.00
C MET A 47 18.23 -4.09 -1.41
N ASP A 48 18.53 -5.36 -1.60
CA ASP A 48 18.14 -6.07 -2.81
C ASP A 48 16.63 -6.31 -2.75
N SER A 49 16.06 -6.72 -3.86
CA SER A 49 14.63 -7.03 -3.91
C SER A 49 14.27 -8.12 -2.87
N CYS A 50 13.04 -8.07 -2.41
CA CYS A 50 12.47 -9.10 -1.55
C CYS A 50 11.15 -9.58 -2.16
N SER A 51 10.68 -10.72 -1.67
CA SER A 51 9.34 -11.18 -2.02
C SER A 51 8.35 -10.32 -1.23
N VAL A 52 7.50 -9.59 -1.94
CA VAL A 52 6.53 -8.70 -1.28
C VAL A 52 5.14 -9.33 -1.27
N ALA A 53 4.39 -9.01 -0.22
CA ALA A 53 2.99 -9.35 -0.11
C ALA A 53 2.18 -8.05 -0.02
N TYR A 54 0.95 -8.12 -0.46
CA TYR A 54 0.01 -7.01 -0.50
C TYR A 54 -1.20 -7.39 0.31
N GLU A 55 -1.64 -6.51 1.20
CA GLU A 55 -2.73 -6.80 2.12
C GLU A 55 -3.70 -5.62 2.16
N LEU A 56 -4.99 -5.93 2.03
CA LEU A 56 -6.03 -4.94 2.25
C LEU A 56 -6.33 -4.91 3.73
N THR A 57 -6.16 -3.75 4.36
CA THR A 57 -6.22 -3.65 5.83
C THR A 57 -7.64 -3.67 6.39
N GLU A 58 -8.64 -3.45 5.54
CA GLU A 58 -10.04 -3.47 5.97
C GLU A 58 -10.89 -4.28 5.00
N PRO A 59 -11.94 -4.95 5.50
CA PRO A 59 -12.86 -5.67 4.61
C PRO A 59 -13.60 -4.70 3.69
N GLY A 60 -13.96 -5.19 2.52
CA GLY A 60 -14.69 -4.37 1.55
C GLY A 60 -13.82 -3.37 0.78
N SER A 61 -12.50 -3.50 0.86
CA SER A 61 -11.57 -2.57 0.21
C SER A 61 -11.29 -2.89 -1.26
N GLY A 62 -11.95 -3.90 -1.82
CA GLY A 62 -11.68 -4.35 -3.18
C GLY A 62 -10.86 -5.63 -3.19
N GLU A 63 -10.01 -5.77 -4.19
CA GLU A 63 -9.17 -6.96 -4.33
C GLU A 63 -7.75 -6.55 -4.71
N ILE A 64 -6.77 -7.35 -4.32
CA ILE A 64 -5.40 -7.13 -4.72
C ILE A 64 -4.74 -8.48 -5.02
N THR A 65 -4.00 -8.54 -6.14
CA THR A 65 -3.31 -9.76 -6.54
C THR A 65 -1.93 -9.84 -5.88
N SER A 66 -1.33 -11.02 -5.94
CA SER A 66 0.01 -11.23 -5.37
C SER A 66 1.10 -10.45 -6.09
N ASP A 67 0.85 -9.98 -7.31
CA ASP A 67 1.81 -9.16 -8.07
C ASP A 67 1.53 -7.65 -7.97
N GLY A 68 0.59 -7.25 -7.12
CA GLY A 68 0.40 -5.82 -6.83
C GLY A 68 -0.65 -5.10 -7.65
N VAL A 69 -1.52 -5.83 -8.34
CA VAL A 69 -2.63 -5.20 -9.07
C VAL A 69 -3.84 -5.09 -8.15
N TYR A 70 -4.18 -3.86 -7.82
CA TYR A 70 -5.33 -3.56 -6.99
C TYR A 70 -6.54 -3.22 -7.86
N THR A 71 -7.69 -3.78 -7.52
CA THR A 71 -8.96 -3.46 -8.18
C THR A 71 -9.89 -2.85 -7.15
N ALA A 72 -10.35 -1.63 -7.42
CA ALA A 72 -11.21 -0.89 -6.51
C ALA A 72 -12.59 -1.55 -6.37
N PRO A 73 -13.22 -1.41 -5.19
CA PRO A 73 -14.58 -1.89 -4.99
C PRO A 73 -15.59 -0.97 -5.70
N ALA A 74 -16.84 -1.38 -5.67
CA ALA A 74 -17.93 -0.58 -6.26
C ALA A 74 -18.31 0.62 -5.38
N LYS A 75 -17.80 0.69 -4.16
CA LYS A 75 -18.14 1.74 -3.19
C LYS A 75 -17.04 2.79 -3.12
N GLU A 76 -17.42 4.07 -3.17
CA GLU A 76 -16.48 5.16 -2.99
C GLU A 76 -15.87 5.14 -1.59
N GLY A 77 -14.65 5.61 -1.48
CA GLY A 77 -13.98 5.70 -0.20
C GLY A 77 -12.47 5.82 -0.35
N VAL A 78 -11.78 5.82 0.78
CA VAL A 78 -10.32 5.78 0.82
C VAL A 78 -9.94 4.42 1.39
N TYR A 79 -9.17 3.66 0.63
CA TYR A 79 -8.79 2.30 0.99
C TYR A 79 -7.29 2.19 1.16
N GLU A 80 -6.88 1.47 2.20
CA GLU A 80 -5.48 1.33 2.56
C GLU A 80 -4.94 -0.04 2.14
N ILE A 81 -3.77 -0.04 1.54
CA ILE A 81 -3.07 -1.26 1.15
C ILE A 81 -1.74 -1.29 1.91
N ARG A 82 -1.47 -2.38 2.63
CA ARG A 82 -0.19 -2.62 3.26
C ARG A 82 0.67 -3.47 2.34
N ILE A 83 1.92 -3.06 2.14
CA ILE A 83 2.86 -3.75 1.25
C ILE A 83 4.09 -4.05 2.08
N TYR A 84 4.50 -5.32 2.17
CA TYR A 84 5.58 -5.71 3.08
C TYR A 84 6.43 -6.83 2.50
N CYS A 85 7.66 -6.93 3.01
CA CYS A 85 8.56 -8.04 2.67
C CYS A 85 8.16 -9.27 3.48
N ILE A 86 7.92 -10.39 2.81
CA ILE A 86 7.44 -11.61 3.47
C ILE A 86 8.43 -12.11 4.52
N ASP A 87 9.73 -12.07 4.21
CA ASP A 87 10.77 -12.55 5.13
C ASP A 87 11.04 -11.60 6.29
N MET A 88 10.73 -10.30 6.12
CA MET A 88 10.88 -9.28 7.15
C MET A 88 9.68 -8.36 7.11
N PRO A 89 8.54 -8.78 7.68
CA PRO A 89 7.28 -8.01 7.57
C PRO A 89 7.33 -6.59 8.15
N VAL A 90 8.32 -6.32 8.99
CA VAL A 90 8.54 -4.97 9.52
C VAL A 90 9.01 -4.00 8.44
N ILE A 91 9.63 -4.50 7.36
CA ILE A 91 9.94 -3.69 6.20
C ILE A 91 8.66 -3.61 5.37
N CYS A 92 7.95 -2.52 5.51
CA CYS A 92 6.65 -2.34 4.87
C CYS A 92 6.41 -0.90 4.47
N THR A 93 5.43 -0.71 3.62
CA THR A 93 4.93 0.62 3.25
C THR A 93 3.42 0.53 3.09
N TYR A 94 2.78 1.68 2.98
CA TYR A 94 1.34 1.77 2.82
C TYR A 94 1.01 2.59 1.58
N ALA A 95 -0.04 2.18 0.88
CA ALA A 95 -0.57 2.91 -0.24
C ALA A 95 -2.06 3.15 -0.01
N TYR A 96 -2.59 4.17 -0.66
CA TYR A 96 -3.98 4.56 -0.49
C TYR A 96 -4.64 4.73 -1.84
N ALA A 97 -5.83 4.18 -1.99
CA ALA A 97 -6.66 4.37 -3.16
C ALA A 97 -7.83 5.26 -2.79
N ILE A 98 -7.91 6.42 -3.41
CA ILE A 98 -9.06 7.32 -3.28
C ILE A 98 -10.00 6.97 -4.42
N VAL A 99 -11.09 6.27 -4.08
CA VAL A 99 -12.02 5.73 -5.06
C VAL A 99 -13.22 6.64 -5.17
N LYS A 100 -13.46 7.14 -6.37
CA LYS A 100 -14.57 8.02 -6.67
C LYS A 100 -15.44 7.39 -7.74
N LYS A 101 -16.74 7.54 -7.61
CA LYS A 101 -17.69 7.03 -8.59
C LYS A 101 -17.48 7.73 -9.92
N LYS A 102 -17.40 6.96 -11.00
CA LYS A 102 -17.30 7.52 -12.33
C LYS A 102 -18.62 8.21 -12.70
N GLU A 103 -18.52 9.39 -13.28
CA GLU A 103 -19.68 10.04 -13.87
C GLU A 103 -19.97 9.38 -15.22
N ALA A 104 -21.24 9.16 -15.46
CA ALA A 104 -21.70 8.57 -16.72
C ALA A 104 -21.55 9.54 -17.89
#